data_efe6458b191d52e70482ec57d26d9063
#
_entry.id   efe6458b191d52e70482ec57d26d9063
#
_cell.length_a   1.000
_cell.length_b   1.000
_cell.length_c   1.000
_cell.angle_alpha   90.00
_cell.angle_beta   90.00
_cell.angle_gamma   90.00
#
_symmetry.space_group_name_H-M   'P 1'
#
loop_
_entity.id
_entity.type
_entity.pdbx_description
1 polymer ?
#
loop_
_entity_poly.entity_id
_entity_poly.type
_entity_poly.pdbx_seq_one_letter_code
_entity_poly.pdbx_strand_id
1 'polypeptide(L)'
;MNQPVIEFSNFSFTYHNADSESLTGIDLIIRKGEFILLTGHSGCGKTTLTRCINGLIPDFFEGDLSGKCRVCGMDIAEHETGEFSPLVGSVFQDPRSQFFTLHVKTEIPFPSENLGTPMDKMQEQYEKAVDVLQIQGLLGKSIFDLSSGEKQKVAIASIYMVGVGIYVLDEPSANLDSEGTEQLRQVLKSLKEQGNTIIISEHKLYYLNGLTDRVLIMKDGKIDKEMEGRVLDRQTAEWFTRHGLRKSDLALITPKSYHPIKGDVSIQIKNLSFGYPGKPLLWHDVTFSAHGGEIIGIIGKNGAGKSTLIRTLMGLEKPKTGKISINGSYSGKQQRRKKSFYVMQDVDYQLFAPNVLEEMLMGTKKTEAEKEQAICKLEHLGLGKFLKRHPTALSGGQKQRLSIALAEMNRFPLLYLDEPTSGLDAENMKIVQTEIKKLAEGGACVFVITHDYEFAAELFSSLLLLQEDGTIQYLSPDKYKPENLAQYFQISF
;
A
#
# COMPACT_ATOMS: atom_id res chain seq x y z
N MET A 1 -31.67 -20.61 6.36
CA MET A 1 -31.75 -19.80 5.11
C MET A 1 -30.90 -18.58 5.34
N ASN A 2 -29.88 -18.32 4.52
CA ASN A 2 -29.00 -17.16 4.70
C ASN A 2 -29.76 -15.88 4.36
N GLN A 3 -30.02 -15.06 5.36
CA GLN A 3 -30.72 -13.78 5.20
C GLN A 3 -29.81 -12.79 4.46
N PRO A 4 -30.30 -12.07 3.43
CA PRO A 4 -29.53 -11.01 2.81
C PRO A 4 -29.31 -9.88 3.82
N VAL A 5 -28.08 -9.37 3.87
CA VAL A 5 -27.69 -8.25 4.74
C VAL A 5 -27.28 -7.03 3.94
N ILE A 6 -26.89 -7.21 2.65
CA ILE A 6 -26.61 -6.12 1.71
C ILE A 6 -27.26 -6.48 0.38
N GLU A 7 -28.00 -5.54 -0.19
CA GLU A 7 -28.72 -5.70 -1.45
C GLU A 7 -28.55 -4.47 -2.33
N PHE A 8 -28.02 -4.67 -3.53
CA PHE A 8 -28.01 -3.69 -4.61
C PHE A 8 -28.95 -4.16 -5.70
N SER A 9 -29.79 -3.27 -6.23
CA SER A 9 -30.75 -3.54 -7.32
C SER A 9 -30.64 -2.47 -8.38
N ASN A 10 -30.06 -2.79 -9.53
CA ASN A 10 -29.78 -1.91 -10.65
C ASN A 10 -29.20 -0.55 -10.18
N PHE A 11 -28.25 -0.61 -9.24
CA PHE A 11 -27.73 0.58 -8.56
C PHE A 11 -26.61 1.23 -9.38
N SER A 12 -26.72 2.54 -9.58
CA SER A 12 -25.68 3.38 -10.20
C SER A 12 -25.39 4.59 -9.34
N PHE A 13 -24.13 5.06 -9.37
CA PHE A 13 -23.71 6.25 -8.65
C PHE A 13 -22.63 7.04 -9.40
N THR A 14 -22.79 8.37 -9.42
CA THR A 14 -21.86 9.33 -10.01
C THR A 14 -21.54 10.42 -9.01
N TYR A 15 -20.26 10.65 -8.66
CA TYR A 15 -19.86 11.79 -7.83
C TYR A 15 -20.13 13.11 -8.57
N HIS A 16 -20.58 14.16 -7.88
CA HIS A 16 -20.90 15.47 -8.48
C HIS A 16 -19.75 16.09 -9.30
N ASN A 17 -18.49 15.77 -8.96
CA ASN A 17 -17.31 16.29 -9.68
C ASN A 17 -16.68 15.27 -10.63
N ALA A 18 -17.39 14.21 -11.01
CA ALA A 18 -16.88 13.19 -11.93
C ALA A 18 -17.53 13.31 -13.32
N ASP A 19 -16.72 13.04 -14.35
CA ASP A 19 -17.17 13.07 -15.74
C ASP A 19 -17.89 11.77 -16.18
N SER A 20 -17.92 10.73 -15.31
CA SER A 20 -18.49 9.41 -15.61
C SER A 20 -19.01 8.72 -14.35
N GLU A 21 -19.92 7.77 -14.54
CA GLU A 21 -20.43 6.92 -13.45
C GLU A 21 -19.29 6.14 -12.78
N SER A 22 -19.31 6.13 -11.46
CA SER A 22 -18.36 5.36 -10.64
C SER A 22 -18.86 3.95 -10.35
N LEU A 23 -20.18 3.77 -10.31
CA LEU A 23 -20.86 2.47 -10.29
C LEU A 23 -21.99 2.50 -11.30
N THR A 24 -22.17 1.42 -12.08
CA THR A 24 -23.15 1.32 -13.15
C THR A 24 -23.91 0.00 -13.08
N GLY A 25 -25.21 0.06 -12.81
CA GLY A 25 -26.11 -1.08 -12.87
C GLY A 25 -25.66 -2.25 -11.99
N ILE A 26 -25.31 -1.99 -10.73
CA ILE A 26 -24.90 -3.03 -9.79
C ILE A 26 -26.11 -3.82 -9.31
N ASP A 27 -26.10 -5.14 -9.54
CA ASP A 27 -26.99 -6.12 -8.94
C ASP A 27 -26.16 -7.06 -8.07
N LEU A 28 -26.37 -7.03 -6.75
CA LEU A 28 -25.56 -7.80 -5.79
C LEU A 28 -26.37 -8.11 -4.54
N ILE A 29 -26.32 -9.36 -4.09
CA ILE A 29 -26.84 -9.77 -2.80
C ILE A 29 -25.71 -10.40 -2.00
N ILE A 30 -25.45 -9.87 -0.79
CA ILE A 30 -24.52 -10.44 0.19
C ILE A 30 -25.33 -10.97 1.38
N ARG A 31 -25.07 -12.20 1.76
CA ARG A 31 -25.76 -12.88 2.86
C ARG A 31 -24.94 -12.82 4.15
N LYS A 32 -25.63 -12.95 5.27
CA LYS A 32 -24.99 -12.98 6.59
C LYS A 32 -23.93 -14.10 6.66
N GLY A 33 -22.74 -13.75 7.14
CA GLY A 33 -21.61 -14.66 7.32
C GLY A 33 -20.77 -14.91 6.07
N GLU A 34 -21.08 -14.29 4.92
CA GLU A 34 -20.25 -14.40 3.73
C GLU A 34 -18.97 -13.56 3.85
N PHE A 35 -17.86 -14.09 3.35
CA PHE A 35 -16.61 -13.37 3.15
C PHE A 35 -16.43 -13.04 1.68
N ILE A 36 -16.62 -11.77 1.32
CA ILE A 36 -16.58 -11.25 -0.06
C ILE A 36 -15.25 -10.54 -0.30
N LEU A 37 -14.54 -10.94 -1.35
CA LEU A 37 -13.40 -10.21 -1.88
C LEU A 37 -13.85 -9.36 -3.08
N LEU A 38 -13.61 -8.05 -3.00
CA LEU A 38 -13.72 -7.10 -4.11
C LEU A 38 -12.32 -6.89 -4.69
N THR A 39 -12.12 -7.21 -5.96
CA THR A 39 -10.84 -6.98 -6.63
C THR A 39 -11.04 -6.42 -8.04
N GLY A 40 -9.98 -5.96 -8.69
CA GLY A 40 -10.03 -5.31 -10.01
C GLY A 40 -9.04 -4.16 -10.08
N HIS A 41 -8.97 -3.48 -11.23
CA HIS A 41 -8.06 -2.36 -11.44
C HIS A 41 -8.30 -1.20 -10.48
N SER A 42 -7.29 -0.37 -10.28
CA SER A 42 -7.43 0.88 -9.52
C SER A 42 -8.43 1.81 -10.24
N GLY A 43 -9.36 2.39 -9.46
CA GLY A 43 -10.41 3.26 -9.99
C GLY A 43 -11.60 2.54 -10.63
N CYS A 44 -11.73 1.21 -10.54
CA CYS A 44 -12.87 0.47 -11.08
C CYS A 44 -14.15 0.52 -10.21
N GLY A 45 -14.17 1.28 -9.12
CA GLY A 45 -15.35 1.46 -8.28
C GLY A 45 -15.38 0.69 -6.96
N LYS A 46 -14.31 -0.06 -6.57
CA LYS A 46 -14.27 -0.84 -5.31
C LYS A 46 -14.56 0.02 -4.08
N THR A 47 -13.79 1.09 -3.89
CA THR A 47 -13.97 2.04 -2.78
C THR A 47 -15.33 2.74 -2.81
N THR A 48 -15.89 2.99 -3.99
CA THR A 48 -17.24 3.55 -4.12
C THR A 48 -18.30 2.55 -3.64
N LEU A 49 -18.15 1.27 -4.00
CA LEU A 49 -19.04 0.21 -3.52
C LEU A 49 -18.96 0.03 -1.99
N THR A 50 -17.75 0.04 -1.41
CA THR A 50 -17.58 -0.03 0.04
C THR A 50 -18.16 1.19 0.74
N ARG A 51 -18.09 2.40 0.16
CA ARG A 51 -18.71 3.63 0.68
C ARG A 51 -20.23 3.59 0.65
N CYS A 52 -20.85 2.90 -0.30
CA CYS A 52 -22.29 2.67 -0.26
C CYS A 52 -22.67 1.73 0.89
N ILE A 53 -21.90 0.64 1.09
CA ILE A 53 -22.18 -0.35 2.14
C ILE A 53 -22.08 0.24 3.55
N ASN A 54 -21.15 1.16 3.78
CA ASN A 54 -20.99 1.79 5.10
C ASN A 54 -21.80 3.09 5.27
N GLY A 55 -22.69 3.42 4.32
CA GLY A 55 -23.56 4.59 4.38
C GLY A 55 -22.88 5.94 4.21
N LEU A 56 -21.60 5.99 3.76
CA LEU A 56 -20.90 7.25 3.46
C LEU A 56 -21.38 7.89 2.16
N ILE A 57 -22.04 7.13 1.29
CA ILE A 57 -22.75 7.60 0.11
C ILE A 57 -24.25 7.44 0.36
N PRO A 58 -25.07 8.46 0.10
CA PRO A 58 -24.74 9.77 -0.50
C PRO A 58 -24.41 10.88 0.49
N ASP A 59 -24.54 10.65 1.78
CA ASP A 59 -24.55 11.66 2.83
C ASP A 59 -23.20 12.42 2.96
N PHE A 60 -22.08 11.70 3.06
CA PHE A 60 -20.74 12.30 3.17
C PHE A 60 -20.07 12.53 1.81
N PHE A 61 -20.28 11.62 0.87
CA PHE A 61 -19.82 11.74 -0.51
C PHE A 61 -21.00 11.97 -1.42
N GLU A 62 -21.25 13.24 -1.74
CA GLU A 62 -22.38 13.67 -2.55
C GLU A 62 -22.27 13.22 -4.01
N GLY A 63 -23.41 12.90 -4.61
CA GLY A 63 -23.53 12.49 -6.01
C GLY A 63 -24.93 12.04 -6.38
N ASP A 64 -25.10 11.77 -7.67
CA ASP A 64 -26.36 11.29 -8.23
C ASP A 64 -26.41 9.76 -8.14
N LEU A 65 -27.47 9.24 -7.55
CA LEU A 65 -27.71 7.81 -7.43
C LEU A 65 -29.01 7.40 -8.13
N SER A 66 -29.05 6.19 -8.65
CA SER A 66 -30.22 5.54 -9.18
C SER A 66 -30.26 4.06 -8.79
N GLY A 67 -31.44 3.44 -8.87
CA GLY A 67 -31.63 2.09 -8.32
C GLY A 67 -31.74 2.08 -6.80
N LYS A 68 -31.43 0.95 -6.15
CA LYS A 68 -31.54 0.81 -4.68
C LYS A 68 -30.33 0.12 -4.10
N CYS A 69 -29.89 0.61 -2.94
CA CYS A 69 -28.90 -0.04 -2.10
C CYS A 69 -29.45 -0.14 -0.67
N ARG A 70 -29.55 -1.37 -0.15
CA ARG A 70 -30.03 -1.61 1.21
C ARG A 70 -28.98 -2.35 2.03
N VAL A 71 -28.77 -1.89 3.25
CA VAL A 71 -27.88 -2.50 4.23
C VAL A 71 -28.69 -2.83 5.48
N CYS A 72 -28.77 -4.10 5.85
CA CYS A 72 -29.65 -4.60 6.92
C CYS A 72 -31.11 -4.17 6.76
N GLY A 73 -31.60 -4.04 5.51
CA GLY A 73 -32.95 -3.61 5.18
C GLY A 73 -33.15 -2.10 5.09
N MET A 74 -32.19 -1.28 5.51
CA MET A 74 -32.21 0.19 5.46
C MET A 74 -31.70 0.68 4.11
N ASP A 75 -32.43 1.54 3.42
CA ASP A 75 -32.03 2.12 2.15
C ASP A 75 -31.07 3.30 2.39
N ILE A 76 -29.91 3.31 1.76
CA ILE A 76 -28.88 4.35 1.97
C ILE A 76 -29.36 5.75 1.53
N ALA A 77 -30.36 5.84 0.67
CA ALA A 77 -30.94 7.10 0.23
C ALA A 77 -31.92 7.72 1.24
N GLU A 78 -32.36 6.93 2.22
CA GLU A 78 -33.41 7.34 3.18
C GLU A 78 -32.88 7.48 4.62
N HIS A 79 -31.62 7.11 4.88
CA HIS A 79 -31.02 7.05 6.20
C HIS A 79 -29.66 7.77 6.25
N GLU A 80 -29.35 8.41 7.38
CA GLU A 80 -28.08 9.11 7.60
C GLU A 80 -26.94 8.13 7.91
N THR A 81 -25.69 8.51 7.59
CA THR A 81 -24.47 7.72 7.83
C THR A 81 -24.38 7.20 9.28
N GLY A 82 -24.79 8.00 10.27
CA GLY A 82 -24.77 7.63 11.68
C GLY A 82 -25.60 6.41 12.04
N GLU A 83 -26.68 6.15 11.32
CA GLU A 83 -27.58 5.00 11.55
C GLU A 83 -26.94 3.66 11.12
N PHE A 84 -25.98 3.69 10.18
CA PHE A 84 -25.24 2.50 9.74
C PHE A 84 -24.06 2.15 10.67
N SER A 85 -23.57 3.09 11.44
CA SER A 85 -22.37 2.89 12.29
C SER A 85 -22.48 1.77 13.33
N PRO A 86 -23.66 1.43 13.91
CA PRO A 86 -23.81 0.26 14.78
C PRO A 86 -23.91 -1.07 14.02
N LEU A 87 -24.10 -1.05 12.71
CA LEU A 87 -24.34 -2.22 11.86
C LEU A 87 -23.08 -2.62 11.07
N VAL A 88 -22.35 -1.61 10.58
CA VAL A 88 -21.21 -1.75 9.68
C VAL A 88 -19.99 -1.09 10.27
N GLY A 89 -18.96 -1.88 10.49
CA GLY A 89 -17.64 -1.40 10.90
C GLY A 89 -16.71 -1.24 9.71
N SER A 90 -16.09 -0.07 9.57
CA SER A 90 -15.23 0.26 8.44
C SER A 90 -13.76 0.38 8.84
N VAL A 91 -12.88 -0.24 8.08
CA VAL A 91 -11.42 -0.06 8.19
C VAL A 91 -10.93 0.54 6.88
N PHE A 92 -10.44 1.78 6.96
CA PHE A 92 -9.95 2.52 5.78
C PHE A 92 -8.52 2.13 5.42
N GLN A 93 -8.13 2.41 4.20
CA GLN A 93 -6.80 2.14 3.64
C GLN A 93 -5.67 2.74 4.52
N ASP A 94 -5.86 3.95 5.05
CA ASP A 94 -4.96 4.54 6.03
C ASP A 94 -5.62 4.55 7.42
N PRO A 95 -5.25 3.61 8.32
CA PRO A 95 -5.82 3.57 9.67
C PRO A 95 -5.55 4.83 10.49
N ARG A 96 -4.54 5.66 10.13
CA ARG A 96 -4.26 6.92 10.84
C ARG A 96 -5.41 7.92 10.74
N SER A 97 -6.17 7.87 9.65
CA SER A 97 -7.34 8.74 9.45
C SER A 97 -8.53 8.40 10.34
N GLN A 98 -8.49 7.24 11.02
CA GLN A 98 -9.58 6.75 11.88
C GLN A 98 -9.33 7.00 13.37
N PHE A 99 -8.10 7.36 13.78
CA PHE A 99 -7.75 7.49 15.18
C PHE A 99 -8.07 8.88 15.73
N PHE A 100 -8.73 8.91 16.88
CA PHE A 100 -9.16 10.12 17.56
C PHE A 100 -8.40 10.37 18.84
N THR A 101 -7.80 9.33 19.45
CA THR A 101 -7.08 9.45 20.73
C THR A 101 -5.58 9.25 20.55
N LEU A 102 -4.80 9.51 21.61
CA LEU A 102 -3.34 9.39 21.58
C LEU A 102 -2.82 8.01 22.01
N HIS A 103 -3.64 7.23 22.70
CA HIS A 103 -3.24 5.96 23.31
C HIS A 103 -4.16 4.82 22.88
N VAL A 104 -3.58 3.64 22.67
CA VAL A 104 -4.31 2.42 22.28
C VAL A 104 -5.45 2.11 23.26
N LYS A 105 -5.18 2.21 24.58
CA LYS A 105 -6.15 1.91 25.62
C LYS A 105 -7.43 2.77 25.55
N THR A 106 -7.33 4.00 25.08
CA THR A 106 -8.46 4.92 24.94
C THR A 106 -9.08 4.88 23.55
N GLU A 107 -8.32 4.46 22.53
CA GLU A 107 -8.81 4.37 21.17
C GLU A 107 -9.77 3.19 20.96
N ILE A 108 -9.45 2.06 21.56
CA ILE A 108 -10.29 0.85 21.40
C ILE A 108 -11.73 1.09 21.89
N PRO A 109 -12.01 1.63 23.08
CA PRO A 109 -13.39 1.86 23.55
C PRO A 109 -14.07 3.06 22.89
N PHE A 110 -13.33 3.98 22.28
CA PHE A 110 -13.85 5.26 21.77
C PHE A 110 -15.11 5.17 20.91
N PRO A 111 -15.24 4.26 19.91
CA PRO A 111 -16.48 4.15 19.14
C PRO A 111 -17.68 3.68 19.98
N SER A 112 -17.49 2.77 20.93
CA SER A 112 -18.53 2.29 21.80
C SER A 112 -18.99 3.34 22.82
N GLU A 113 -18.07 4.19 23.29
CA GLU A 113 -18.38 5.36 24.13
C GLU A 113 -19.27 6.35 23.38
N ASN A 114 -18.95 6.65 22.11
CA ASN A 114 -19.73 7.55 21.27
C ASN A 114 -21.15 7.00 20.96
N LEU A 115 -21.30 5.69 20.90
CA LEU A 115 -22.60 5.04 20.72
C LEU A 115 -23.38 4.90 22.03
N GLY A 116 -22.84 5.36 23.17
CA GLY A 116 -23.50 5.29 24.48
C GLY A 116 -23.63 3.85 25.02
N THR A 117 -22.72 2.95 24.66
CA THR A 117 -22.74 1.57 25.14
C THR A 117 -22.55 1.54 26.66
N PRO A 118 -23.37 0.79 27.44
CA PRO A 118 -23.21 0.69 28.89
C PRO A 118 -21.85 0.16 29.30
N MET A 119 -21.31 0.67 30.43
CA MET A 119 -19.94 0.41 30.89
C MET A 119 -19.65 -1.07 31.12
N ASP A 120 -20.59 -1.83 31.68
CA ASP A 120 -20.49 -3.27 31.92
C ASP A 120 -20.33 -4.04 30.61
N LYS A 121 -21.10 -3.70 29.60
CA LYS A 121 -20.98 -4.23 28.24
C LYS A 121 -19.64 -3.84 27.59
N MET A 122 -19.22 -2.59 27.75
CA MET A 122 -17.95 -2.13 27.20
C MET A 122 -16.76 -2.90 27.78
N GLN A 123 -16.79 -3.17 29.09
CA GLN A 123 -15.70 -3.93 29.74
C GLN A 123 -15.59 -5.35 29.19
N GLU A 124 -16.72 -6.05 29.04
CA GLU A 124 -16.75 -7.40 28.47
C GLU A 124 -16.25 -7.41 27.00
N GLN A 125 -16.74 -6.47 26.18
CA GLN A 125 -16.34 -6.36 24.79
C GLN A 125 -14.87 -5.98 24.64
N TYR A 126 -14.34 -5.12 25.53
CA TYR A 126 -12.94 -4.72 25.55
C TYR A 126 -12.02 -5.92 25.81
N GLU A 127 -12.29 -6.69 26.86
CA GLU A 127 -11.51 -7.88 27.20
C GLU A 127 -11.53 -8.88 26.04
N LYS A 128 -12.71 -9.10 25.44
CA LYS A 128 -12.86 -9.99 24.28
C LYS A 128 -12.11 -9.48 23.05
N ALA A 129 -12.15 -8.17 22.75
CA ALA A 129 -11.42 -7.57 21.63
C ALA A 129 -9.90 -7.73 21.81
N VAL A 130 -9.41 -7.46 23.03
CA VAL A 130 -7.99 -7.58 23.38
C VAL A 130 -7.50 -9.01 23.18
N ASP A 131 -8.29 -9.99 23.62
CA ASP A 131 -7.96 -11.42 23.53
C ASP A 131 -7.99 -11.94 22.08
N VAL A 132 -9.10 -11.70 21.37
CA VAL A 132 -9.31 -12.19 19.99
C VAL A 132 -8.26 -11.64 19.06
N LEU A 133 -7.90 -10.36 19.21
CA LEU A 133 -6.96 -9.66 18.33
C LEU A 133 -5.52 -9.72 18.84
N GLN A 134 -5.28 -10.32 20.01
CA GLN A 134 -3.95 -10.50 20.61
C GLN A 134 -3.17 -9.17 20.72
N ILE A 135 -3.80 -8.16 21.30
CA ILE A 135 -3.24 -6.79 21.39
C ILE A 135 -2.84 -6.38 22.81
N GLN A 136 -2.76 -7.31 23.77
CA GLN A 136 -2.36 -7.03 25.18
C GLN A 136 -1.06 -6.22 25.25
N GLY A 137 -0.07 -6.57 24.45
CA GLY A 137 1.23 -5.89 24.41
C GLY A 137 1.20 -4.46 23.86
N LEU A 138 0.07 -4.03 23.29
CA LEU A 138 -0.09 -2.69 22.70
C LEU A 138 -0.77 -1.69 23.62
N LEU A 139 -1.49 -2.13 24.65
CA LEU A 139 -2.38 -1.29 25.46
C LEU A 139 -1.69 -0.11 26.15
N GLY A 140 -0.41 -0.24 26.47
CA GLY A 140 0.40 0.82 27.09
C GLY A 140 1.07 1.77 26.09
N LYS A 141 0.93 1.54 24.79
CA LYS A 141 1.63 2.33 23.76
C LYS A 141 0.84 3.57 23.32
N SER A 142 1.56 4.57 22.85
CA SER A 142 1.01 5.65 22.05
C SER A 142 0.71 5.14 20.64
N ILE A 143 -0.38 5.61 20.01
CA ILE A 143 -0.72 5.30 18.63
C ILE A 143 0.38 5.71 17.65
N PHE A 144 1.13 6.76 17.97
CA PHE A 144 2.23 7.23 17.13
C PHE A 144 3.44 6.29 17.13
N ASP A 145 3.59 5.46 18.19
CA ASP A 145 4.70 4.52 18.32
C ASP A 145 4.40 3.15 17.68
N LEU A 146 3.18 2.95 17.15
CA LEU A 146 2.76 1.71 16.55
C LEU A 146 3.29 1.57 15.11
N SER A 147 3.68 0.33 14.75
CA SER A 147 3.89 -0.07 13.36
C SER A 147 2.57 -0.03 12.56
N SER A 148 2.65 -0.07 11.23
CA SER A 148 1.46 -0.10 10.38
C SER A 148 0.55 -1.29 10.68
N GLY A 149 1.10 -2.49 10.91
CA GLY A 149 0.34 -3.68 11.29
C GLY A 149 -0.33 -3.57 12.66
N GLU A 150 0.38 -3.00 13.65
CA GLU A 150 -0.19 -2.74 14.98
C GLU A 150 -1.33 -1.71 14.90
N LYS A 151 -1.19 -0.65 14.09
CA LYS A 151 -2.27 0.32 13.83
C LYS A 151 -3.50 -0.34 13.22
N GLN A 152 -3.29 -1.22 12.24
CA GLN A 152 -4.39 -1.96 11.61
C GLN A 152 -5.14 -2.83 12.63
N LYS A 153 -4.42 -3.54 13.49
CA LYS A 153 -5.04 -4.31 14.58
C LYS A 153 -5.86 -3.45 15.53
N VAL A 154 -5.34 -2.28 15.92
CA VAL A 154 -6.06 -1.35 16.80
C VAL A 154 -7.33 -0.82 16.12
N ALA A 155 -7.27 -0.45 14.84
CA ALA A 155 -8.44 -0.02 14.08
C ALA A 155 -9.53 -1.12 14.02
N ILE A 156 -9.13 -2.37 13.75
CA ILE A 156 -10.06 -3.50 13.78
C ILE A 156 -10.60 -3.74 15.20
N ALA A 157 -9.78 -3.59 16.23
CA ALA A 157 -10.20 -3.76 17.62
C ALA A 157 -11.27 -2.75 18.04
N SER A 158 -11.12 -1.49 17.65
CA SER A 158 -12.09 -0.43 17.92
C SER A 158 -13.46 -0.74 17.29
N ILE A 159 -13.46 -1.28 16.08
CA ILE A 159 -14.69 -1.71 15.39
C ILE A 159 -15.26 -2.97 16.02
N TYR A 160 -14.39 -3.95 16.32
CA TYR A 160 -14.81 -5.20 16.94
C TYR A 160 -15.53 -4.97 18.28
N MET A 161 -15.07 -3.98 19.04
CA MET A 161 -15.65 -3.60 20.31
C MET A 161 -17.10 -3.07 20.19
N VAL A 162 -17.46 -2.46 19.06
CA VAL A 162 -18.86 -2.05 18.80
C VAL A 162 -19.79 -3.25 18.67
N GLY A 163 -19.26 -4.40 18.26
CA GLY A 163 -20.06 -5.63 18.08
C GLY A 163 -20.86 -5.63 16.78
N VAL A 164 -20.34 -4.98 15.73
CA VAL A 164 -20.97 -4.96 14.40
C VAL A 164 -21.03 -6.35 13.80
N GLY A 165 -22.03 -6.57 12.93
CA GLY A 165 -22.18 -7.84 12.21
C GLY A 165 -21.54 -7.85 10.82
N ILE A 166 -21.18 -6.67 10.30
CA ILE A 166 -20.62 -6.46 8.94
C ILE A 166 -19.32 -5.68 9.07
N TYR A 167 -18.25 -6.21 8.48
CA TYR A 167 -16.93 -5.58 8.42
C TYR A 167 -16.61 -5.21 6.97
N VAL A 168 -16.29 -3.95 6.72
CA VAL A 168 -15.86 -3.43 5.42
C VAL A 168 -14.42 -2.94 5.54
N LEU A 169 -13.51 -3.57 4.80
CA LEU A 169 -12.08 -3.24 4.82
C LEU A 169 -11.64 -2.79 3.41
N ASP A 170 -11.07 -1.60 3.31
CA ASP A 170 -10.58 -1.05 2.04
C ASP A 170 -9.04 -1.09 2.02
N GLU A 171 -8.48 -1.98 1.21
CA GLU A 171 -7.03 -2.22 1.02
C GLU A 171 -6.22 -2.30 2.34
N PRO A 172 -6.65 -3.10 3.32
CA PRO A 172 -6.04 -3.09 4.66
C PRO A 172 -4.59 -3.59 4.69
N SER A 173 -4.11 -4.29 3.65
CA SER A 173 -2.73 -4.81 3.57
C SER A 173 -1.74 -3.87 2.89
N ALA A 174 -2.17 -2.69 2.40
CA ALA A 174 -1.36 -1.83 1.53
C ALA A 174 0.02 -1.46 2.13
N ASN A 175 0.10 -1.23 3.44
CA ASN A 175 1.30 -0.78 4.16
C ASN A 175 1.87 -1.83 5.12
N LEU A 176 1.48 -3.11 4.96
CA LEU A 176 1.91 -4.19 5.85
C LEU A 176 3.11 -4.95 5.26
N ASP A 177 4.06 -5.29 6.15
CA ASP A 177 5.08 -6.29 5.87
C ASP A 177 4.49 -7.72 5.92
N SER A 178 5.31 -8.72 5.66
CA SER A 178 4.86 -10.13 5.64
C SER A 178 4.27 -10.57 6.98
N GLU A 179 4.88 -10.15 8.10
CA GLU A 179 4.41 -10.47 9.44
C GLU A 179 3.07 -9.78 9.74
N GLY A 180 2.96 -8.48 9.43
CA GLY A 180 1.71 -7.72 9.58
C GLY A 180 0.58 -8.27 8.72
N THR A 181 0.89 -8.72 7.51
CA THR A 181 -0.08 -9.34 6.59
C THR A 181 -0.58 -10.68 7.13
N GLU A 182 0.30 -11.52 7.67
CA GLU A 182 -0.11 -12.78 8.30
C GLU A 182 -0.95 -12.53 9.56
N GLN A 183 -0.59 -11.55 10.36
CA GLN A 183 -1.40 -11.14 11.51
C GLN A 183 -2.80 -10.68 11.10
N LEU A 184 -2.92 -9.89 10.01
CA LEU A 184 -4.21 -9.49 9.45
C LEU A 184 -5.01 -10.72 8.99
N ARG A 185 -4.37 -11.66 8.31
CA ARG A 185 -5.00 -12.93 7.90
C ARG A 185 -5.63 -13.67 9.09
N GLN A 186 -4.91 -13.80 10.21
CA GLN A 186 -5.40 -14.48 11.41
C GLN A 186 -6.62 -13.77 12.02
N VAL A 187 -6.59 -12.43 12.05
CA VAL A 187 -7.73 -11.62 12.50
C VAL A 187 -8.95 -11.86 11.62
N LEU A 188 -8.80 -11.79 10.28
CA LEU A 188 -9.90 -12.02 9.33
C LEU A 188 -10.47 -13.44 9.46
N LYS A 189 -9.61 -14.44 9.66
CA LYS A 189 -10.01 -15.82 9.90
C LYS A 189 -10.88 -15.93 11.17
N SER A 190 -10.43 -15.33 12.27
CA SER A 190 -11.17 -15.34 13.54
C SER A 190 -12.53 -14.63 13.39
N LEU A 191 -12.62 -13.50 12.70
CA LEU A 191 -13.89 -12.81 12.44
C LEU A 191 -14.85 -13.68 11.62
N LYS A 192 -14.34 -14.36 10.58
CA LYS A 192 -15.12 -15.30 9.75
C LYS A 192 -15.66 -16.47 10.59
N GLU A 193 -14.82 -17.09 11.41
CA GLU A 193 -15.20 -18.23 12.28
C GLU A 193 -16.28 -17.84 13.29
N GLN A 194 -16.37 -16.57 13.67
CA GLN A 194 -17.44 -16.04 14.52
C GLN A 194 -18.74 -15.75 13.75
N GLY A 195 -18.79 -15.99 12.43
CA GLY A 195 -19.99 -15.82 11.60
C GLY A 195 -20.25 -14.37 11.18
N ASN A 196 -19.24 -13.48 11.26
CA ASN A 196 -19.34 -12.12 10.76
C ASN A 196 -19.35 -12.09 9.24
N THR A 197 -20.02 -11.10 8.67
CA THR A 197 -19.98 -10.80 7.24
C THR A 197 -18.78 -9.89 6.97
N ILE A 198 -17.94 -10.25 6.01
CA ILE A 198 -16.71 -9.52 5.71
C ILE A 198 -16.70 -9.13 4.25
N ILE A 199 -16.54 -7.85 3.97
CA ILE A 199 -16.30 -7.32 2.62
C ILE A 199 -14.94 -6.68 2.61
N ILE A 200 -14.03 -7.19 1.79
CA ILE A 200 -12.67 -6.67 1.67
C ILE A 200 -12.38 -6.25 0.23
N SER A 201 -11.98 -5.01 0.04
CA SER A 201 -11.40 -4.52 -1.21
C SER A 201 -9.89 -4.76 -1.16
N GLU A 202 -9.32 -5.45 -2.14
CA GLU A 202 -7.90 -5.80 -2.09
C GLU A 202 -7.25 -6.00 -3.47
N HIS A 203 -5.96 -5.67 -3.52
CA HIS A 203 -5.07 -5.96 -4.63
C HIS A 203 -4.13 -7.12 -4.34
N LYS A 204 -3.58 -7.23 -3.11
CA LYS A 204 -2.76 -8.35 -2.68
C LYS A 204 -3.64 -9.54 -2.31
N LEU A 205 -3.74 -10.55 -3.17
CA LEU A 205 -4.71 -11.64 -2.99
C LEU A 205 -4.17 -12.82 -2.18
N TYR A 206 -2.87 -13.03 -2.14
CA TYR A 206 -2.24 -14.25 -1.63
C TYR A 206 -2.59 -14.58 -0.16
N TYR A 207 -2.71 -13.57 0.70
CA TYR A 207 -3.02 -13.79 2.11
C TYR A 207 -4.49 -14.11 2.37
N LEU A 208 -5.35 -13.93 1.37
CA LEU A 208 -6.78 -14.24 1.42
C LEU A 208 -7.10 -15.65 0.87
N ASN A 209 -6.10 -16.35 0.35
CA ASN A 209 -6.24 -17.71 -0.18
C ASN A 209 -6.88 -18.63 0.88
N GLY A 210 -7.96 -19.32 0.49
CA GLY A 210 -8.74 -20.19 1.36
C GLY A 210 -9.65 -19.50 2.38
N LEU A 211 -9.69 -18.16 2.45
CA LEU A 211 -10.57 -17.42 3.36
C LEU A 211 -11.86 -16.93 2.70
N THR A 212 -11.82 -16.53 1.44
CA THR A 212 -12.95 -15.91 0.75
C THR A 212 -13.99 -16.95 0.28
N ASP A 213 -15.27 -16.63 0.44
CA ASP A 213 -16.37 -17.47 -0.07
C ASP A 213 -16.67 -17.09 -1.52
N ARG A 214 -16.75 -15.78 -1.80
CA ARG A 214 -17.02 -15.24 -3.14
C ARG A 214 -16.05 -14.13 -3.49
N VAL A 215 -15.75 -14.02 -4.76
CA VAL A 215 -14.87 -13.00 -5.34
C VAL A 215 -15.63 -12.24 -6.41
N LEU A 216 -15.66 -10.93 -6.30
CA LEU A 216 -16.26 -10.01 -7.25
C LEU A 216 -15.12 -9.24 -7.94
N ILE A 217 -14.96 -9.46 -9.23
CA ILE A 217 -13.98 -8.73 -10.05
C ILE A 217 -14.70 -7.55 -10.67
N MET A 218 -14.28 -6.35 -10.29
CA MET A 218 -14.86 -5.11 -10.77
C MET A 218 -14.07 -4.55 -11.95
N LYS A 219 -14.79 -4.00 -12.92
CA LYS A 219 -14.23 -3.30 -14.07
C LYS A 219 -15.18 -2.17 -14.50
N ASP A 220 -14.63 -0.97 -14.68
CA ASP A 220 -15.36 0.21 -15.19
C ASP A 220 -16.72 0.44 -14.50
N GLY A 221 -16.73 0.39 -13.17
CA GLY A 221 -17.93 0.62 -12.35
C GLY A 221 -18.92 -0.55 -12.29
N LYS A 222 -18.60 -1.70 -12.86
CA LYS A 222 -19.47 -2.89 -12.93
C LYS A 222 -18.85 -4.10 -12.27
N ILE A 223 -19.68 -5.06 -11.85
CA ILE A 223 -19.22 -6.41 -11.52
C ILE A 223 -19.08 -7.16 -12.85
N ASP A 224 -17.82 -7.28 -13.31
CA ASP A 224 -17.48 -7.97 -14.57
C ASP A 224 -17.57 -9.48 -14.42
N LYS A 225 -17.16 -10.00 -13.26
CA LYS A 225 -17.15 -11.42 -12.99
C LYS A 225 -17.37 -11.72 -11.51
N GLU A 226 -18.15 -12.76 -11.26
CA GLU A 226 -18.34 -13.33 -9.93
C GLU A 226 -17.91 -14.81 -9.94
N MET A 227 -17.23 -15.25 -8.87
CA MET A 227 -16.82 -16.64 -8.70
C MET A 227 -16.68 -17.01 -7.24
N GLU A 228 -16.68 -18.31 -6.92
CA GLU A 228 -16.31 -18.81 -5.60
C GLU A 228 -14.82 -18.58 -5.32
N GLY A 229 -14.46 -18.30 -4.05
CA GLY A 229 -13.06 -18.09 -3.64
C GLY A 229 -12.16 -19.25 -4.01
N ARG A 230 -12.58 -20.49 -3.76
CA ARG A 230 -11.84 -21.71 -4.13
C ARG A 230 -11.57 -21.86 -5.64
N VAL A 231 -12.36 -21.21 -6.49
CA VAL A 231 -12.16 -21.20 -7.95
C VAL A 231 -11.05 -20.20 -8.30
N LEU A 232 -11.01 -19.03 -7.65
CA LEU A 232 -9.91 -18.08 -7.79
C LEU A 232 -8.57 -18.71 -7.36
N ASP A 233 -8.55 -19.39 -6.22
CA ASP A 233 -7.34 -19.99 -5.64
C ASP A 233 -6.70 -21.06 -6.53
N ARG A 234 -7.46 -21.63 -7.47
CA ARG A 234 -6.99 -22.65 -8.43
C ARG A 234 -6.61 -22.08 -9.80
N GLN A 235 -6.66 -20.77 -9.98
CA GLN A 235 -6.32 -20.16 -11.27
C GLN A 235 -4.81 -20.19 -11.52
N THR A 236 -4.43 -20.19 -12.81
CA THR A 236 -3.02 -20.17 -13.24
C THR A 236 -2.44 -18.75 -13.23
N ALA A 237 -1.11 -18.65 -13.24
CA ALA A 237 -0.42 -17.35 -13.32
C ALA A 237 -0.84 -16.55 -14.57
N GLU A 238 -1.07 -17.24 -15.71
CA GLU A 238 -1.52 -16.63 -16.97
C GLU A 238 -2.93 -16.07 -16.85
N TRP A 239 -3.81 -16.75 -16.08
CA TRP A 239 -5.15 -16.28 -15.84
C TRP A 239 -5.14 -14.93 -15.10
N PHE A 240 -4.37 -14.82 -14.00
CA PHE A 240 -4.22 -13.57 -13.25
C PHE A 240 -3.66 -12.45 -14.13
N THR A 241 -2.63 -12.74 -14.92
CA THR A 241 -2.03 -11.77 -15.85
C THR A 241 -3.03 -11.27 -16.89
N ARG A 242 -3.86 -12.15 -17.45
CA ARG A 242 -4.89 -11.79 -18.43
C ARG A 242 -5.99 -10.91 -17.85
N HIS A 243 -6.31 -11.07 -16.58
CA HIS A 243 -7.34 -10.28 -15.91
C HIS A 243 -6.77 -9.03 -15.20
N GLY A 244 -5.47 -8.77 -15.31
CA GLY A 244 -4.81 -7.63 -14.65
C GLY A 244 -4.83 -7.70 -13.13
N LEU A 245 -4.91 -8.91 -12.57
CA LEU A 245 -4.95 -9.17 -11.14
C LEU A 245 -3.60 -9.65 -10.61
N ARG A 246 -3.33 -9.37 -9.36
CA ARG A 246 -2.21 -9.95 -8.63
C ARG A 246 -2.51 -11.40 -8.27
N LYS A 247 -1.47 -12.22 -8.09
CA LYS A 247 -1.65 -13.65 -7.87
C LYS A 247 -2.19 -13.96 -6.48
N SER A 248 -3.09 -14.94 -6.41
CA SER A 248 -3.64 -15.45 -5.14
C SER A 248 -2.71 -16.45 -4.44
N ASP A 249 -1.65 -16.89 -5.13
CA ASP A 249 -0.63 -17.76 -4.57
C ASP A 249 0.76 -17.29 -5.02
N LEU A 250 1.64 -17.03 -4.07
CA LEU A 250 3.01 -16.58 -4.33
C LEU A 250 3.87 -17.69 -4.98
N ALA A 251 3.49 -18.95 -4.83
CA ALA A 251 4.14 -20.08 -5.53
C ALA A 251 3.99 -20.01 -7.06
N LEU A 252 3.00 -19.27 -7.57
CA LEU A 252 2.82 -19.01 -9.00
C LEU A 252 3.85 -18.01 -9.58
N ILE A 253 4.70 -17.44 -8.72
CA ILE A 253 5.69 -16.43 -9.10
C ILE A 253 7.04 -17.11 -9.23
N THR A 254 7.66 -16.97 -10.39
CA THR A 254 9.06 -17.42 -10.63
C THR A 254 9.98 -16.21 -10.56
N PRO A 255 10.76 -16.05 -9.48
CA PRO A 255 11.69 -14.93 -9.36
C PRO A 255 12.79 -14.97 -10.43
N LYS A 256 13.15 -13.78 -10.94
CA LYS A 256 14.20 -13.59 -11.94
C LYS A 256 15.13 -12.46 -11.50
N SER A 257 16.42 -12.60 -11.79
CA SER A 257 17.38 -11.53 -11.56
C SER A 257 17.31 -10.50 -12.69
N TYR A 258 17.35 -9.23 -12.32
CA TYR A 258 17.65 -8.16 -13.28
C TYR A 258 19.17 -8.15 -13.52
N HIS A 259 19.55 -8.10 -14.79
CA HIS A 259 20.97 -8.06 -15.17
C HIS A 259 21.39 -6.61 -15.45
N PRO A 260 22.19 -5.99 -14.57
CA PRO A 260 22.53 -4.59 -14.68
C PRO A 260 23.45 -4.30 -15.87
N ILE A 261 23.19 -3.21 -16.57
CA ILE A 261 24.12 -2.62 -17.53
C ILE A 261 24.98 -1.61 -16.76
N LYS A 262 26.28 -1.82 -16.71
CA LYS A 262 27.19 -1.01 -15.89
C LYS A 262 27.15 0.47 -16.33
N GLY A 263 26.68 1.33 -15.43
CA GLY A 263 26.68 2.78 -15.58
C GLY A 263 27.92 3.45 -14.97
N ASP A 264 28.09 4.74 -15.23
CA ASP A 264 29.26 5.52 -14.81
C ASP A 264 29.28 5.92 -13.33
N VAL A 265 28.11 5.93 -12.67
CA VAL A 265 28.04 6.27 -11.25
C VAL A 265 28.47 5.08 -10.38
N SER A 266 29.20 5.37 -9.33
CA SER A 266 29.47 4.38 -8.26
C SER A 266 29.28 5.04 -6.90
N ILE A 267 28.70 4.29 -5.95
CA ILE A 267 28.60 4.66 -4.55
C ILE A 267 29.31 3.62 -3.70
N GLN A 268 30.17 4.07 -2.80
CA GLN A 268 30.93 3.21 -1.90
C GLN A 268 30.68 3.65 -0.46
N ILE A 269 30.26 2.71 0.35
CA ILE A 269 29.98 2.86 1.78
C ILE A 269 31.06 2.08 2.55
N LYS A 270 31.69 2.70 3.56
CA LYS A 270 32.71 2.06 4.40
C LYS A 270 32.42 2.31 5.87
N ASN A 271 32.25 1.23 6.64
CA ASN A 271 32.09 1.19 8.10
C ASN A 271 31.04 2.20 8.60
N LEU A 272 29.91 2.30 7.90
CA LEU A 272 28.86 3.24 8.21
C LEU A 272 28.01 2.72 9.37
N SER A 273 27.81 3.56 10.41
CA SER A 273 26.96 3.23 11.53
C SER A 273 26.04 4.40 11.86
N PHE A 274 24.82 4.08 12.30
CA PHE A 274 23.80 5.07 12.63
C PHE A 274 23.02 4.67 13.88
N GLY A 275 22.58 5.67 14.63
CA GLY A 275 21.61 5.55 15.72
C GLY A 275 21.17 6.94 16.13
N TYR A 276 19.90 7.06 16.54
CA TYR A 276 19.34 8.31 17.00
C TYR A 276 19.98 8.77 18.34
N PRO A 277 20.00 10.07 18.62
CA PRO A 277 20.52 10.56 19.90
C PRO A 277 19.80 9.89 21.10
N GLY A 278 20.60 9.40 22.06
CA GLY A 278 20.08 8.73 23.26
C GLY A 278 19.53 7.31 23.04
N LYS A 279 19.59 6.77 21.80
CA LYS A 279 19.15 5.40 21.48
C LYS A 279 20.33 4.53 21.07
N PRO A 280 20.22 3.18 21.19
CA PRO A 280 21.19 2.23 20.64
C PRO A 280 21.46 2.46 19.15
N LEU A 281 22.50 1.84 18.61
CA LEU A 281 22.74 1.82 17.16
C LEU A 281 21.60 1.08 16.49
N LEU A 282 21.09 1.67 15.42
CA LEU A 282 20.06 1.06 14.58
C LEU A 282 20.71 0.04 13.63
N TRP A 283 21.89 0.37 13.11
CA TRP A 283 22.76 -0.52 12.34
C TRP A 283 24.21 -0.03 12.42
N HIS A 284 25.16 -0.96 12.19
CA HIS A 284 26.60 -0.72 12.41
C HIS A 284 27.46 -1.38 11.33
N ASP A 285 28.65 -0.83 11.12
CA ASP A 285 29.74 -1.34 10.28
C ASP A 285 29.34 -1.69 8.83
N VAL A 286 28.34 -0.98 8.31
CA VAL A 286 27.81 -1.22 6.96
C VAL A 286 28.86 -0.89 5.92
N THR A 287 29.23 -1.87 5.10
CA THR A 287 30.23 -1.72 4.05
C THR A 287 29.74 -2.44 2.78
N PHE A 288 29.57 -1.68 1.70
CA PHE A 288 29.24 -2.20 0.37
C PHE A 288 29.59 -1.19 -0.72
N SER A 289 29.54 -1.65 -1.98
CA SER A 289 29.67 -0.81 -3.16
C SER A 289 28.57 -1.16 -4.15
N ALA A 290 27.98 -0.15 -4.78
CA ALA A 290 26.97 -0.31 -5.82
C ALA A 290 27.28 0.61 -7.00
N HIS A 291 26.79 0.25 -8.17
CA HIS A 291 27.09 0.91 -9.43
C HIS A 291 25.84 1.37 -10.18
N GLY A 292 25.99 2.32 -11.05
CA GLY A 292 24.93 2.68 -12.01
C GLY A 292 24.52 1.46 -12.83
N GLY A 293 23.23 1.37 -13.12
CA GLY A 293 22.62 0.21 -13.73
C GLY A 293 22.13 -0.85 -12.75
N GLU A 294 22.55 -0.82 -11.47
CA GLU A 294 22.04 -1.74 -10.46
C GLU A 294 20.68 -1.29 -9.88
N ILE A 295 19.82 -2.26 -9.61
CA ILE A 295 18.61 -2.10 -8.82
C ILE A 295 18.77 -2.90 -7.54
N ILE A 296 18.94 -2.19 -6.43
CA ILE A 296 19.27 -2.75 -5.13
C ILE A 296 18.00 -2.79 -4.27
N GLY A 297 17.53 -3.99 -3.94
CA GLY A 297 16.46 -4.17 -2.98
C GLY A 297 16.95 -3.95 -1.55
N ILE A 298 16.16 -3.24 -0.73
CA ILE A 298 16.38 -3.06 0.71
C ILE A 298 15.26 -3.78 1.45
N ILE A 299 15.59 -4.92 2.07
CA ILE A 299 14.64 -5.82 2.72
C ILE A 299 14.96 -5.92 4.21
N GLY A 300 13.94 -6.05 5.04
CA GLY A 300 14.05 -6.21 6.49
C GLY A 300 12.72 -5.88 7.16
N LYS A 301 12.53 -6.27 8.41
CA LYS A 301 11.32 -6.00 9.19
C LYS A 301 11.01 -4.51 9.31
N ASN A 302 9.75 -4.19 9.65
CA ASN A 302 9.39 -2.82 10.00
C ASN A 302 10.18 -2.37 11.23
N GLY A 303 10.65 -1.12 11.22
CA GLY A 303 11.52 -0.60 12.28
C GLY A 303 13.02 -0.94 12.16
N ALA A 304 13.45 -1.83 11.26
CA ALA A 304 14.88 -2.17 11.07
C ALA A 304 15.73 -1.01 10.52
N GLY A 305 15.12 0.12 10.17
CA GLY A 305 15.85 1.32 9.74
C GLY A 305 16.07 1.44 8.23
N LYS A 306 15.26 0.80 7.41
CA LYS A 306 15.34 0.87 5.93
C LYS A 306 15.28 2.31 5.39
N SER A 307 14.24 3.06 5.74
CA SER A 307 14.09 4.47 5.34
C SER A 307 15.18 5.36 5.97
N THR A 308 15.64 5.04 7.18
CA THR A 308 16.78 5.73 7.82
C THR A 308 18.08 5.50 7.04
N LEU A 309 18.29 4.29 6.52
CA LEU A 309 19.45 3.99 5.65
C LEU A 309 19.42 4.86 4.40
N ILE A 310 18.30 4.90 3.68
CA ILE A 310 18.11 5.78 2.51
C ILE A 310 18.39 7.23 2.87
N ARG A 311 17.78 7.77 3.94
CA ARG A 311 17.99 9.16 4.38
C ARG A 311 19.46 9.44 4.69
N THR A 312 20.18 8.47 5.26
CA THR A 312 21.62 8.59 5.54
C THR A 312 22.43 8.58 4.25
N LEU A 313 22.14 7.69 3.30
CA LEU A 313 22.82 7.64 2.00
C LEU A 313 22.63 8.93 1.22
N MET A 314 21.44 9.48 1.21
CA MET A 314 21.13 10.78 0.58
C MET A 314 21.79 11.98 1.26
N GLY A 315 22.14 11.86 2.54
CA GLY A 315 22.69 12.96 3.34
C GLY A 315 21.61 13.80 4.06
N LEU A 316 20.40 13.28 4.22
CA LEU A 316 19.38 13.88 5.08
C LEU A 316 19.71 13.62 6.55
N GLU A 317 20.19 12.42 6.87
CA GLU A 317 20.67 12.08 8.21
C GLU A 317 22.21 12.07 8.26
N LYS A 318 22.75 12.31 9.47
CA LYS A 318 24.21 12.27 9.72
C LYS A 318 24.58 10.93 10.35
N PRO A 319 25.42 10.08 9.70
CA PRO A 319 25.91 8.86 10.34
C PRO A 319 26.79 9.20 11.56
N LYS A 320 26.84 8.27 12.53
CA LYS A 320 27.75 8.38 13.70
C LYS A 320 29.18 8.13 13.26
N THR A 321 29.43 7.12 12.43
CA THR A 321 30.74 6.76 11.90
C THR A 321 30.67 6.42 10.43
N GLY A 322 31.83 6.24 9.79
CA GLY A 322 31.96 5.76 8.41
C GLY A 322 32.04 6.86 7.37
N LYS A 323 32.21 6.44 6.12
CA LYS A 323 32.39 7.34 4.96
C LYS A 323 31.53 6.87 3.80
N ILE A 324 30.99 7.84 3.05
CA ILE A 324 30.29 7.61 1.80
C ILE A 324 31.03 8.35 0.69
N SER A 325 31.40 7.63 -0.36
CA SER A 325 32.08 8.15 -1.53
C SER A 325 31.22 7.94 -2.78
N ILE A 326 31.24 8.89 -3.70
CA ILE A 326 30.61 8.79 -5.02
C ILE A 326 31.70 8.99 -6.06
N ASN A 327 31.82 8.07 -7.01
CA ASN A 327 32.85 8.04 -8.05
C ASN A 327 34.29 8.18 -7.45
N GLY A 328 34.55 7.40 -6.39
CA GLY A 328 35.83 7.36 -5.70
C GLY A 328 36.15 8.54 -4.79
N SER A 329 35.37 9.62 -4.82
CA SER A 329 35.59 10.82 -4.01
C SER A 329 34.64 10.88 -2.82
N TYR A 330 35.16 11.29 -1.64
CA TYR A 330 34.31 11.54 -0.48
C TYR A 330 33.17 12.51 -0.81
N SER A 331 31.96 12.18 -0.45
CA SER A 331 30.78 12.96 -0.75
C SER A 331 30.10 13.45 0.53
N GLY A 332 30.16 14.78 0.75
CA GLY A 332 29.48 15.44 1.86
C GLY A 332 27.95 15.45 1.69
N LYS A 333 27.22 15.81 2.76
CA LYS A 333 25.73 15.84 2.77
C LYS A 333 25.13 16.59 1.58
N GLN A 334 25.60 17.82 1.30
CA GLN A 334 25.06 18.65 0.23
C GLN A 334 25.31 18.06 -1.17
N GLN A 335 26.49 17.45 -1.38
CA GLN A 335 26.82 16.81 -2.66
C GLN A 335 25.95 15.58 -2.91
N ARG A 336 25.68 14.77 -1.86
CA ARG A 336 24.79 13.61 -1.97
C ARG A 336 23.37 14.04 -2.31
N ARG A 337 22.81 15.04 -1.60
CA ARG A 337 21.46 15.59 -1.90
C ARG A 337 21.31 16.07 -3.35
N LYS A 338 22.31 16.77 -3.89
CA LYS A 338 22.28 17.25 -5.28
C LYS A 338 22.35 16.12 -6.33
N LYS A 339 22.83 14.95 -5.95
CA LYS A 339 22.96 13.77 -6.84
C LYS A 339 21.87 12.73 -6.62
N SER A 340 20.93 12.97 -5.71
CA SER A 340 19.94 11.99 -5.28
C SER A 340 18.52 12.50 -5.49
N PHE A 341 17.64 11.61 -5.89
CA PHE A 341 16.20 11.82 -5.87
C PHE A 341 15.53 10.75 -4.97
N TYR A 342 14.54 11.16 -4.21
CA TYR A 342 13.81 10.31 -3.28
C TYR A 342 12.33 10.28 -3.63
N VAL A 343 11.81 9.11 -3.91
CA VAL A 343 10.37 8.86 -4.02
C VAL A 343 9.92 8.38 -2.66
N MET A 344 9.14 9.20 -1.97
CA MET A 344 8.64 8.91 -0.62
C MET A 344 7.51 7.87 -0.68
N GLN A 345 7.32 7.12 0.42
CA GLN A 345 6.20 6.20 0.58
C GLN A 345 4.85 6.93 0.42
N ASP A 346 4.72 8.08 1.06
CA ASP A 346 3.58 8.98 0.89
C ASP A 346 3.99 10.11 -0.06
N VAL A 347 3.63 9.94 -1.33
CA VAL A 347 4.02 10.87 -2.41
C VAL A 347 3.33 12.22 -2.32
N ASP A 348 2.25 12.36 -1.53
CA ASP A 348 1.57 13.66 -1.34
C ASP A 348 2.48 14.70 -0.69
N TYR A 349 3.45 14.26 0.11
CA TYR A 349 4.42 15.18 0.75
C TYR A 349 5.51 15.70 -0.21
N GLN A 350 5.53 15.30 -1.48
CA GLN A 350 6.55 15.75 -2.42
C GLN A 350 6.00 16.36 -3.73
N LEU A 351 4.67 16.51 -3.84
CA LEU A 351 3.99 17.07 -5.01
C LEU A 351 3.41 18.45 -4.64
N PHE A 352 3.98 19.52 -5.19
CA PHE A 352 3.71 20.90 -4.74
C PHE A 352 3.22 21.85 -5.83
N ALA A 353 3.41 21.49 -7.13
CA ALA A 353 3.07 22.40 -8.22
C ALA A 353 1.55 22.55 -8.40
N PRO A 354 1.08 23.63 -9.02
CA PRO A 354 -0.34 23.88 -9.24
C PRO A 354 -1.00 22.89 -10.22
N ASN A 355 -0.21 22.21 -11.04
CA ASN A 355 -0.69 21.17 -11.95
C ASN A 355 0.41 20.15 -12.30
N VAL A 356 -0.02 19.03 -12.89
CA VAL A 356 0.85 17.88 -13.24
C VAL A 356 1.97 18.27 -14.19
N LEU A 357 1.72 19.12 -15.18
CA LEU A 357 2.76 19.53 -16.12
C LEU A 357 3.81 20.40 -15.45
N GLU A 358 3.40 21.37 -14.64
CA GLU A 358 4.33 22.21 -13.87
C GLU A 358 5.14 21.40 -12.87
N GLU A 359 4.55 20.37 -12.27
CA GLU A 359 5.27 19.42 -11.41
C GLU A 359 6.40 18.73 -12.19
N MET A 360 6.11 18.19 -13.39
CA MET A 360 7.12 17.56 -14.25
C MET A 360 8.27 18.50 -14.65
N LEU A 361 7.99 19.79 -14.74
CA LEU A 361 8.97 20.81 -15.10
C LEU A 361 9.75 21.37 -13.91
N MET A 362 9.46 20.92 -12.70
CA MET A 362 10.22 21.36 -11.51
C MET A 362 11.67 20.87 -11.60
N GLY A 363 12.61 21.82 -11.39
CA GLY A 363 14.05 21.53 -11.47
C GLY A 363 14.64 21.60 -12.89
N THR A 364 13.82 21.74 -13.92
CA THR A 364 14.25 21.91 -15.32
C THR A 364 14.37 23.42 -15.69
N LYS A 365 14.92 23.72 -16.87
CA LYS A 365 15.01 25.09 -17.40
C LYS A 365 13.71 25.58 -18.05
N LYS A 366 12.67 24.73 -18.10
CA LYS A 366 11.35 24.97 -18.68
C LYS A 366 11.41 25.44 -20.17
N THR A 367 12.35 24.89 -20.93
CA THR A 367 12.42 25.10 -22.36
C THR A 367 11.26 24.40 -23.09
N GLU A 368 10.91 24.85 -24.32
CA GLU A 368 9.85 24.16 -25.08
C GLU A 368 10.18 22.68 -25.34
N ALA A 369 11.44 22.35 -25.58
CA ALA A 369 11.87 20.95 -25.73
C ALA A 369 11.67 20.13 -24.48
N GLU A 370 11.96 20.64 -23.27
CA GLU A 370 11.72 19.98 -22.01
C GLU A 370 10.20 19.83 -21.73
N LYS A 371 9.41 20.81 -22.14
CA LYS A 371 7.95 20.77 -22.02
C LYS A 371 7.36 19.70 -22.94
N GLU A 372 7.78 19.62 -24.20
CA GLU A 372 7.38 18.56 -25.12
C GLU A 372 7.77 17.16 -24.59
N GLN A 373 9.01 17.04 -24.08
CA GLN A 373 9.48 15.80 -23.46
C GLN A 373 8.62 15.42 -22.25
N ALA A 374 8.26 16.37 -21.37
CA ALA A 374 7.40 16.15 -20.21
C ALA A 374 6.00 15.68 -20.63
N ILE A 375 5.39 16.31 -21.64
CA ILE A 375 4.07 15.94 -22.16
C ILE A 375 4.12 14.52 -22.74
N CYS A 376 5.08 14.22 -23.61
CA CYS A 376 5.24 12.89 -24.21
C CYS A 376 5.40 11.80 -23.11
N LYS A 377 6.20 12.08 -22.07
CA LYS A 377 6.38 11.15 -20.95
C LYS A 377 5.08 10.95 -20.16
N LEU A 378 4.36 12.02 -19.87
CA LEU A 378 3.08 11.95 -19.16
C LEU A 378 2.02 11.18 -19.97
N GLU A 379 1.99 11.36 -21.30
CA GLU A 379 1.11 10.59 -22.18
C GLU A 379 1.47 9.09 -22.15
N HIS A 380 2.75 8.75 -22.24
CA HIS A 380 3.24 7.37 -22.15
C HIS A 380 2.83 6.68 -20.83
N LEU A 381 2.81 7.44 -19.75
CA LEU A 381 2.39 6.96 -18.41
C LEU A 381 0.86 7.00 -18.17
N GLY A 382 0.07 7.33 -19.20
CA GLY A 382 -1.39 7.46 -19.10
C GLY A 382 -1.85 8.66 -18.26
N LEU A 383 -0.97 9.68 -18.13
CA LEU A 383 -1.25 10.91 -17.36
C LEU A 383 -1.57 12.12 -18.26
N GLY A 384 -1.53 11.97 -19.59
CA GLY A 384 -1.74 13.06 -20.56
C GLY A 384 -3.04 13.83 -20.38
N LYS A 385 -4.14 13.15 -20.00
CA LYS A 385 -5.43 13.81 -19.74
C LYS A 385 -5.47 14.61 -18.44
N PHE A 386 -4.45 14.53 -17.59
CA PHE A 386 -4.40 15.20 -16.30
C PHE A 386 -3.43 16.37 -16.22
N LEU A 387 -2.82 16.80 -17.35
CA LEU A 387 -1.78 17.84 -17.40
C LEU A 387 -2.12 19.11 -16.61
N LYS A 388 -3.39 19.52 -16.64
CA LYS A 388 -3.89 20.73 -15.98
C LYS A 388 -4.46 20.49 -14.59
N ARG A 389 -4.59 19.24 -14.15
CA ARG A 389 -5.12 18.89 -12.80
C ARG A 389 -4.06 19.13 -11.74
N HIS A 390 -4.51 19.49 -10.54
CA HIS A 390 -3.63 19.53 -9.38
C HIS A 390 -3.14 18.12 -9.04
N PRO A 391 -1.84 17.90 -8.69
CA PRO A 391 -1.32 16.57 -8.40
C PRO A 391 -2.08 15.80 -7.30
N THR A 392 -2.59 16.50 -6.29
CA THR A 392 -3.37 15.88 -5.21
C THR A 392 -4.69 15.26 -5.69
N ALA A 393 -5.22 15.69 -6.83
CA ALA A 393 -6.43 15.13 -7.43
C ALA A 393 -6.19 13.84 -8.25
N LEU A 394 -4.94 13.39 -8.33
CA LEU A 394 -4.56 12.11 -8.93
C LEU A 394 -4.80 10.96 -7.96
N SER A 395 -5.08 9.76 -8.48
CA SER A 395 -5.08 8.54 -7.67
C SER A 395 -3.66 8.20 -7.16
N GLY A 396 -3.56 7.37 -6.12
CA GLY A 396 -2.26 6.95 -5.54
C GLY A 396 -1.29 6.41 -6.60
N GLY A 397 -1.76 5.50 -7.46
CA GLY A 397 -0.94 4.95 -8.54
C GLY A 397 -0.54 5.99 -9.62
N GLN A 398 -1.39 6.97 -9.88
CA GLN A 398 -1.07 8.07 -10.78
C GLN A 398 0.00 9.00 -10.19
N LYS A 399 -0.11 9.33 -8.90
CA LYS A 399 0.90 10.10 -8.16
C LYS A 399 2.25 9.38 -8.12
N GLN A 400 2.23 8.06 -7.92
CA GLN A 400 3.44 7.23 -7.91
C GLN A 400 4.15 7.27 -9.28
N ARG A 401 3.40 7.09 -10.38
CA ARG A 401 3.95 7.19 -11.74
C ARG A 401 4.52 8.58 -12.03
N LEU A 402 3.83 9.63 -11.59
CA LEU A 402 4.30 11.01 -11.73
C LEU A 402 5.64 11.21 -10.99
N SER A 403 5.75 10.72 -9.74
CA SER A 403 6.98 10.86 -8.96
C SER A 403 8.18 10.12 -9.58
N ILE A 404 7.96 8.96 -10.19
CA ILE A 404 9.02 8.22 -10.91
C ILE A 404 9.40 8.97 -12.19
N ALA A 405 8.44 9.55 -12.92
CA ALA A 405 8.69 10.34 -14.10
C ALA A 405 9.54 11.60 -13.81
N LEU A 406 9.33 12.23 -12.65
CA LEU A 406 10.17 13.34 -12.17
C LEU A 406 11.64 12.93 -12.01
N ALA A 407 11.89 11.72 -11.50
CA ALA A 407 13.26 11.21 -11.38
C ALA A 407 13.96 11.08 -12.73
N GLU A 408 13.23 10.65 -13.76
CA GLU A 408 13.73 10.50 -15.12
C GLU A 408 14.03 11.86 -15.78
N MET A 409 13.09 12.81 -15.69
CA MET A 409 13.26 14.16 -16.26
C MET A 409 14.51 14.86 -15.73
N ASN A 410 14.81 14.72 -14.46
CA ASN A 410 15.92 15.38 -13.78
C ASN A 410 17.25 14.60 -13.85
N ARG A 411 17.25 13.36 -14.39
CA ARG A 411 18.44 12.52 -14.62
C ARG A 411 19.36 12.36 -13.41
N PHE A 412 18.76 12.12 -12.23
CA PHE A 412 19.56 11.90 -11.03
C PHE A 412 20.33 10.57 -11.10
N PRO A 413 21.63 10.57 -10.78
CA PRO A 413 22.44 9.34 -10.82
C PRO A 413 22.17 8.36 -9.66
N LEU A 414 21.59 8.82 -8.55
CA LEU A 414 21.21 8.01 -7.39
C LEU A 414 19.72 8.17 -7.11
N LEU A 415 18.99 7.09 -7.17
CA LEU A 415 17.55 7.08 -6.97
C LEU A 415 17.20 6.21 -5.76
N TYR A 416 16.30 6.68 -4.93
CA TYR A 416 15.84 6.00 -3.75
C TYR A 416 14.31 5.98 -3.76
N LEU A 417 13.72 4.79 -3.69
CA LEU A 417 12.27 4.59 -3.69
C LEU A 417 11.85 3.86 -2.42
N ASP A 418 10.90 4.42 -1.70
CA ASP A 418 10.38 3.85 -0.46
C ASP A 418 8.94 3.36 -0.69
N GLU A 419 8.76 2.04 -0.69
CA GLU A 419 7.49 1.34 -0.93
C GLU A 419 6.73 1.82 -2.19
N PRO A 420 7.35 1.80 -3.38
CA PRO A 420 6.76 2.40 -4.59
C PRO A 420 5.53 1.67 -5.13
N THR A 421 5.09 0.58 -4.51
CA THR A 421 3.95 -0.25 -4.96
C THR A 421 2.81 -0.31 -3.96
N SER A 422 2.84 0.48 -2.89
CA SER A 422 1.77 0.48 -1.90
C SER A 422 0.41 0.82 -2.56
N GLY A 423 -0.58 -0.07 -2.40
CA GLY A 423 -1.91 0.10 -2.97
C GLY A 423 -1.99 0.01 -4.51
N LEU A 424 -1.00 -0.57 -5.20
CA LEU A 424 -1.04 -0.73 -6.64
C LEU A 424 -1.66 -2.08 -7.07
N ASP A 425 -2.50 -2.01 -8.11
CA ASP A 425 -2.93 -3.18 -8.88
C ASP A 425 -1.77 -3.78 -9.71
N ALA A 426 -2.01 -4.92 -10.34
CA ALA A 426 -0.98 -5.63 -11.11
C ALA A 426 -0.46 -4.83 -12.31
N GLU A 427 -1.32 -4.08 -13.00
CA GLU A 427 -0.94 -3.29 -14.17
C GLU A 427 -0.08 -2.10 -13.78
N ASN A 428 -0.52 -1.32 -12.80
CA ASN A 428 0.24 -0.18 -12.27
C ASN A 428 1.59 -0.62 -11.67
N MET A 429 1.61 -1.75 -10.96
CA MET A 429 2.85 -2.34 -10.44
C MET A 429 3.84 -2.64 -11.58
N LYS A 430 3.37 -3.25 -12.68
CA LYS A 430 4.21 -3.58 -13.84
C LYS A 430 4.74 -2.33 -14.58
N ILE A 431 3.93 -1.27 -14.66
CA ILE A 431 4.37 0.01 -15.19
C ILE A 431 5.51 0.56 -14.33
N VAL A 432 5.35 0.59 -13.01
CA VAL A 432 6.38 1.05 -12.07
C VAL A 432 7.67 0.22 -12.19
N GLN A 433 7.57 -1.13 -12.26
CA GLN A 433 8.74 -1.98 -12.51
C GLN A 433 9.48 -1.62 -13.81
N THR A 434 8.73 -1.40 -14.88
CA THR A 434 9.28 -1.05 -16.20
C THR A 434 10.00 0.28 -16.15
N GLU A 435 9.43 1.28 -15.51
CA GLU A 435 10.06 2.61 -15.39
C GLU A 435 11.33 2.56 -14.52
N ILE A 436 11.33 1.80 -13.42
CA ILE A 436 12.52 1.60 -12.60
C ILE A 436 13.64 0.92 -13.40
N LYS A 437 13.32 -0.08 -14.21
CA LYS A 437 14.30 -0.74 -15.10
C LYS A 437 14.89 0.23 -16.11
N LYS A 438 14.06 1.07 -16.75
CA LYS A 438 14.53 2.11 -17.67
C LYS A 438 15.48 3.13 -17.00
N LEU A 439 15.16 3.54 -15.76
CA LEU A 439 16.04 4.42 -15.00
C LEU A 439 17.42 3.80 -14.74
N ALA A 440 17.46 2.53 -14.39
CA ALA A 440 18.68 1.77 -14.21
C ALA A 440 19.44 1.58 -15.54
N GLU A 441 18.75 1.21 -16.63
CA GLU A 441 19.30 1.12 -17.99
C GLU A 441 19.89 2.46 -18.47
N GLY A 442 19.31 3.57 -18.02
CA GLY A 442 19.84 4.93 -18.22
C GLY A 442 21.09 5.26 -17.38
N GLY A 443 21.61 4.29 -16.61
CA GLY A 443 22.83 4.42 -15.83
C GLY A 443 22.66 4.89 -14.38
N ALA A 444 21.42 5.04 -13.89
CA ALA A 444 21.18 5.36 -12.49
C ALA A 444 21.43 4.15 -11.59
N CYS A 445 21.91 4.40 -10.35
CA CYS A 445 21.94 3.41 -9.29
C CYS A 445 20.66 3.55 -8.45
N VAL A 446 19.82 2.51 -8.44
CA VAL A 446 18.47 2.57 -7.87
C VAL A 446 18.39 1.71 -6.62
N PHE A 447 17.98 2.31 -5.50
CA PHE A 447 17.69 1.64 -4.23
C PHE A 447 16.19 1.60 -4.01
N VAL A 448 15.64 0.43 -3.71
CA VAL A 448 14.20 0.24 -3.55
C VAL A 448 13.91 -0.49 -2.25
N ILE A 449 13.18 0.15 -1.34
CA ILE A 449 12.56 -0.52 -0.20
C ILE A 449 11.24 -1.09 -0.66
N THR A 450 10.99 -2.37 -0.38
CA THR A 450 9.67 -2.96 -0.57
C THR A 450 9.45 -4.19 0.31
N HIS A 451 8.20 -4.40 0.68
CA HIS A 451 7.68 -5.63 1.29
C HIS A 451 6.88 -6.48 0.29
N ASP A 452 6.83 -6.06 -0.96
CA ASP A 452 6.05 -6.68 -2.00
C ASP A 452 6.87 -7.73 -2.75
N TYR A 453 6.63 -9.01 -2.42
CA TYR A 453 7.33 -10.14 -3.04
C TYR A 453 7.10 -10.23 -4.55
N GLU A 454 5.86 -10.02 -5.01
CA GLU A 454 5.51 -10.08 -6.44
C GLU A 454 6.22 -8.99 -7.24
N PHE A 455 6.31 -7.79 -6.67
CA PHE A 455 7.07 -6.68 -7.25
C PHE A 455 8.58 -6.97 -7.27
N ALA A 456 9.11 -7.49 -6.18
CA ALA A 456 10.53 -7.78 -6.04
C ALA A 456 11.02 -8.87 -6.99
N ALA A 457 10.15 -9.83 -7.31
CA ALA A 457 10.49 -11.07 -8.01
C ALA A 457 11.11 -10.89 -9.40
N GLU A 458 10.90 -9.76 -10.06
CA GLU A 458 11.43 -9.48 -11.41
C GLU A 458 12.29 -8.20 -11.47
N LEU A 459 12.69 -7.64 -10.33
CA LEU A 459 13.24 -6.30 -10.30
C LEU A 459 14.71 -6.23 -9.88
N PHE A 460 15.14 -7.01 -8.89
CA PHE A 460 16.43 -6.77 -8.25
C PHE A 460 17.61 -7.43 -8.94
N SER A 461 18.75 -6.73 -8.92
CA SER A 461 20.08 -7.27 -9.26
C SER A 461 20.89 -7.64 -8.02
N SER A 462 20.63 -7.00 -6.89
CA SER A 462 21.35 -7.16 -5.63
C SER A 462 20.43 -6.80 -4.44
N LEU A 463 20.82 -7.21 -3.22
CA LEU A 463 20.02 -6.96 -2.02
C LEU A 463 20.85 -6.42 -0.86
N LEU A 464 20.23 -5.56 -0.06
CA LEU A 464 20.64 -5.19 1.30
C LEU A 464 19.62 -5.78 2.29
N LEU A 465 20.05 -6.74 3.08
CA LEU A 465 19.23 -7.41 4.08
C LEU A 465 19.53 -6.82 5.46
N LEU A 466 18.54 -6.11 6.03
CA LEU A 466 18.64 -5.52 7.36
C LEU A 466 18.18 -6.54 8.40
N GLN A 467 19.07 -6.92 9.30
CA GLN A 467 18.82 -7.88 10.37
C GLN A 467 18.38 -7.17 11.66
N GLU A 468 17.74 -7.91 12.57
CA GLU A 468 17.28 -7.38 13.86
C GLU A 468 18.43 -7.01 14.81
N ASP A 469 19.59 -7.63 14.66
CA ASP A 469 20.81 -7.34 15.43
C ASP A 469 21.54 -6.05 14.98
N GLY A 470 20.98 -5.35 13.96
CA GLY A 470 21.56 -4.14 13.40
C GLY A 470 22.66 -4.39 12.37
N THR A 471 22.88 -5.62 11.95
CA THR A 471 23.77 -5.92 10.82
C THR A 471 23.06 -5.73 9.48
N ILE A 472 23.80 -5.32 8.45
CA ILE A 472 23.29 -5.23 7.08
C ILE A 472 24.15 -6.12 6.18
N GLN A 473 23.54 -7.16 5.64
CA GLN A 473 24.20 -8.04 4.69
C GLN A 473 23.97 -7.54 3.26
N TYR A 474 25.04 -7.34 2.51
CA TYR A 474 24.97 -7.03 1.08
C TYR A 474 25.14 -8.29 0.24
N LEU A 475 24.17 -8.61 -0.57
CA LEU A 475 24.21 -9.62 -1.61
C LEU A 475 24.43 -8.92 -2.95
N SER A 476 25.69 -8.88 -3.40
CA SER A 476 26.10 -8.32 -4.69
C SER A 476 25.48 -9.09 -5.87
N PRO A 477 25.46 -8.56 -7.10
CA PRO A 477 24.82 -9.22 -8.25
C PRO A 477 25.30 -10.67 -8.51
N ASP A 478 26.55 -10.99 -8.17
CA ASP A 478 27.14 -12.35 -8.25
C ASP A 478 26.69 -13.27 -7.10
N LYS A 479 26.23 -12.73 -5.97
CA LYS A 479 25.80 -13.47 -4.77
C LYS A 479 24.29 -13.53 -4.62
N TYR A 480 23.56 -12.61 -5.23
CA TYR A 480 22.10 -12.60 -5.19
C TYR A 480 21.55 -13.78 -5.99
N LYS A 481 20.68 -14.56 -5.36
CA LYS A 481 20.01 -15.71 -5.94
C LYS A 481 18.50 -15.49 -5.92
N PRO A 482 17.86 -15.20 -7.05
CA PRO A 482 16.45 -14.91 -7.10
C PRO A 482 15.59 -16.07 -6.58
N GLU A 483 16.01 -17.32 -6.76
CA GLU A 483 15.35 -18.50 -6.22
C GLU A 483 15.22 -18.51 -4.70
N ASN A 484 16.08 -17.76 -3.98
CA ASN A 484 16.02 -17.62 -2.53
C ASN A 484 15.21 -16.40 -2.08
N LEU A 485 14.52 -15.71 -3.00
CA LEU A 485 13.81 -14.46 -2.66
C LEU A 485 12.78 -14.66 -1.56
N ALA A 486 12.04 -15.78 -1.56
CA ALA A 486 11.08 -16.10 -0.52
C ALA A 486 11.72 -16.17 0.88
N GLN A 487 12.92 -16.77 0.97
CA GLN A 487 13.68 -16.82 2.22
C GLN A 487 14.09 -15.42 2.70
N TYR A 488 14.51 -14.54 1.78
CA TYR A 488 14.86 -13.15 2.12
C TYR A 488 13.68 -12.35 2.62
N PHE A 489 12.47 -12.63 2.11
CA PHE A 489 11.21 -12.05 2.56
C PHE A 489 10.59 -12.76 3.76
N GLN A 490 11.19 -13.86 4.25
CA GLN A 490 10.66 -14.70 5.34
C GLN A 490 9.26 -15.25 5.04
N ILE A 491 9.01 -15.60 3.77
CA ILE A 491 7.76 -16.18 3.28
C ILE A 491 7.93 -17.69 3.19
N SER A 492 6.97 -18.43 3.77
CA SER A 492 6.81 -19.88 3.59
C SER A 492 5.66 -20.13 2.62
N PHE A 493 5.86 -21.02 1.66
CA PHE A 493 4.85 -21.47 0.69
C PHE A 493 4.12 -22.72 1.18
#